data_403bb960af1b6cd3bce49792d9d7bdca
#
_entry.id   403bb960af1b6cd3bce49792d9d7bdca
#
_cell.length_a   1.000
_cell.length_b   1.000
_cell.length_c   1.000
_cell.angle_alpha   90.00
_cell.angle_beta   90.00
_cell.angle_gamma   90.00
#
_symmetry.space_group_name_H-M   'P 1'
#
loop_
_entity.id
_entity.type
_entity.pdbx_description
1 polymer ?
#
loop_
_entity_poly.entity_id
_entity_poly.type
_entity_poly.pdbx_seq_one_letter_code
_entity_poly.pdbx_strand_id
1 'polypeptide(L)'
;MKGLMLTVCLAVLLGVVWGVPSPAGEKYTNKYDHLDIDAILSNERALNVYVKCILDQGQCPPEGKELKAHIPDAVKTSCKKCTDSQKKFLRKSSRFMIEKHPAEWKQILDHFDKDGTYVDSFTKFIMADD
;
A
#
# COMPACT_ATOMS: atom_id res chain seq x y z
N MET A 1 -45.01 24.65 -14.79
CA MET A 1 -43.80 24.54 -15.61
C MET A 1 -42.55 24.74 -14.79
N LYS A 2 -42.46 25.78 -13.99
CA LYS A 2 -41.28 26.02 -13.21
C LYS A 2 -41.02 24.95 -12.15
N GLY A 3 -42.08 24.42 -11.55
CA GLY A 3 -41.96 23.34 -10.58
C GLY A 3 -41.43 22.07 -11.18
N LEU A 4 -41.72 21.81 -12.43
CA LEU A 4 -41.24 20.63 -13.12
C LEU A 4 -39.71 20.65 -13.28
N MET A 5 -39.17 21.82 -13.64
CA MET A 5 -37.74 21.98 -13.81
C MET A 5 -37.02 21.81 -12.51
N LEU A 6 -37.57 22.31 -11.42
CA LEU A 6 -36.99 22.16 -10.10
C LEU A 6 -36.91 20.71 -9.69
N THR A 7 -37.95 19.95 -9.98
CA THR A 7 -37.98 18.53 -9.67
C THR A 7 -36.87 17.77 -10.41
N VAL A 8 -36.67 18.11 -11.67
CA VAL A 8 -35.63 17.48 -12.47
C VAL A 8 -34.25 17.77 -11.89
N CYS A 9 -33.99 19.00 -11.48
CA CYS A 9 -32.73 19.38 -10.88
C CYS A 9 -32.44 18.58 -9.60
N LEU A 10 -33.48 18.41 -8.78
CA LEU A 10 -33.35 17.62 -7.54
C LEU A 10 -32.97 16.17 -7.84
N ALA A 11 -33.59 15.60 -8.87
CA ALA A 11 -33.28 14.23 -9.26
C ALA A 11 -31.82 14.09 -9.69
N VAL A 12 -31.29 15.06 -10.42
CA VAL A 12 -29.91 15.06 -10.85
C VAL A 12 -28.96 15.13 -9.66
N LEU A 13 -29.26 15.97 -8.69
CA LEU A 13 -28.46 16.07 -7.48
C LEU A 13 -28.41 14.77 -6.72
N LEU A 14 -29.53 14.08 -6.60
CA LEU A 14 -29.58 12.77 -5.96
C LEU A 14 -28.73 11.75 -6.71
N GLY A 15 -28.74 11.80 -8.02
CA GLY A 15 -27.91 10.94 -8.83
C GLY A 15 -26.42 11.13 -8.56
N VAL A 16 -26.01 12.37 -8.35
CA VAL A 16 -24.59 12.66 -8.04
C VAL A 16 -24.18 12.06 -6.70
N VAL A 17 -25.09 12.11 -5.71
CA VAL A 17 -24.82 11.52 -4.40
C VAL A 17 -24.56 10.03 -4.49
N TRP A 18 -25.22 9.35 -5.38
CA TRP A 18 -25.01 7.91 -5.58
C TRP A 18 -23.62 7.56 -6.13
N GLY A 19 -22.96 8.52 -6.75
CA GLY A 19 -21.62 8.33 -7.28
C GLY A 19 -20.52 8.58 -6.29
N VAL A 20 -20.82 8.80 -5.04
CA VAL A 20 -19.82 9.08 -4.02
C VAL A 20 -18.98 7.83 -3.75
N PRO A 21 -17.65 8.00 -3.62
CA PRO A 21 -16.75 6.88 -3.39
C PRO A 21 -17.03 6.11 -2.12
N SER A 22 -16.45 4.93 -2.06
CA SER A 22 -16.58 4.01 -0.94
C SER A 22 -16.21 4.63 0.39
N PRO A 23 -16.81 4.14 1.47
CA PRO A 23 -16.52 4.64 2.81
C PRO A 23 -15.11 4.31 3.26
N ALA A 24 -14.65 5.06 4.26
CA ALA A 24 -13.37 4.84 4.91
C ALA A 24 -13.31 3.46 5.54
N GLY A 25 -12.13 2.86 5.58
CA GLY A 25 -11.93 1.53 6.13
C GLY A 25 -11.93 0.41 5.12
N GLU A 26 -12.14 0.74 3.86
CA GLU A 26 -12.04 -0.24 2.80
C GLU A 26 -10.62 -0.78 2.69
N LYS A 27 -10.49 -2.09 2.42
CA LYS A 27 -9.18 -2.71 2.25
C LYS A 27 -8.56 -2.31 0.91
N TYR A 28 -7.24 -2.47 0.81
CA TYR A 28 -6.55 -2.32 -0.46
C TYR A 28 -7.00 -3.39 -1.45
N THR A 29 -6.78 -3.14 -2.74
CA THR A 29 -7.08 -4.14 -3.76
C THR A 29 -6.33 -5.44 -3.51
N ASN A 30 -6.99 -6.58 -3.78
CA ASN A 30 -6.35 -7.88 -3.69
C ASN A 30 -5.91 -8.42 -5.06
N LYS A 31 -5.84 -7.54 -6.05
CA LYS A 31 -5.52 -7.91 -7.43
C LYS A 31 -4.19 -8.67 -7.55
N TYR A 32 -3.23 -8.36 -6.70
CA TYR A 32 -1.89 -8.93 -6.75
C TYR A 32 -1.60 -9.93 -5.62
N ASP A 33 -2.64 -10.43 -4.94
CA ASP A 33 -2.46 -11.37 -3.84
C ASP A 33 -1.82 -12.69 -4.28
N HIS A 34 -1.91 -13.03 -5.57
CA HIS A 34 -1.32 -14.23 -6.14
C HIS A 34 0.18 -14.10 -6.43
N LEU A 35 0.76 -12.94 -6.19
CA LEU A 35 2.17 -12.71 -6.47
C LEU A 35 3.04 -13.63 -5.61
N ASP A 36 4.02 -14.27 -6.25
CA ASP A 36 4.95 -15.16 -5.54
C ASP A 36 6.09 -14.36 -4.91
N ILE A 37 5.91 -13.99 -3.66
CA ILE A 37 6.90 -13.19 -2.93
C ILE A 37 8.22 -13.96 -2.75
N ASP A 38 8.17 -15.27 -2.57
CA ASP A 38 9.38 -16.07 -2.40
C ASP A 38 10.25 -16.05 -3.66
N ALA A 39 9.63 -16.10 -4.82
CA ALA A 39 10.35 -16.02 -6.08
C ALA A 39 11.03 -14.67 -6.24
N ILE A 40 10.37 -13.59 -5.83
CA ILE A 40 10.93 -12.25 -5.89
C ILE A 40 12.11 -12.12 -4.92
N LEU A 41 11.94 -12.55 -3.68
CA LEU A 41 12.97 -12.42 -2.65
C LEU A 41 14.21 -13.25 -2.95
N SER A 42 14.04 -14.41 -3.60
CA SER A 42 15.15 -15.28 -3.94
C SER A 42 15.88 -14.90 -5.22
N ASN A 43 15.35 -13.92 -5.95
CA ASN A 43 15.94 -13.45 -7.22
C ASN A 43 16.43 -12.01 -7.02
N GLU A 44 17.74 -11.83 -6.89
CA GLU A 44 18.34 -10.52 -6.63
C GLU A 44 17.97 -9.48 -7.66
N ARG A 45 17.90 -9.87 -8.94
CA ARG A 45 17.55 -8.93 -9.99
C ARG A 45 16.11 -8.45 -9.85
N ALA A 46 15.19 -9.37 -9.59
CA ALA A 46 13.79 -9.02 -9.39
C ALA A 46 13.63 -8.15 -8.14
N LEU A 47 14.25 -8.54 -7.04
CA LEU A 47 14.20 -7.77 -5.80
C LEU A 47 14.72 -6.35 -6.02
N ASN A 48 15.83 -6.21 -6.73
CA ASN A 48 16.44 -4.92 -7.00
C ASN A 48 15.51 -4.01 -7.81
N VAL A 49 14.76 -4.56 -8.76
CA VAL A 49 13.78 -3.80 -9.53
C VAL A 49 12.72 -3.22 -8.59
N TYR A 50 12.21 -4.01 -7.66
CA TYR A 50 11.20 -3.53 -6.71
C TYR A 50 11.76 -2.51 -5.72
N VAL A 51 12.96 -2.72 -5.21
CA VAL A 51 13.61 -1.77 -4.30
C VAL A 51 13.81 -0.42 -4.98
N LYS A 52 14.32 -0.41 -6.18
CA LYS A 52 14.52 0.83 -6.95
C LYS A 52 13.20 1.51 -7.25
N CYS A 53 12.18 0.73 -7.59
CA CYS A 53 10.83 1.26 -7.79
C CYS A 53 10.33 1.98 -6.54
N ILE A 54 10.41 1.33 -5.39
CA ILE A 54 9.94 1.86 -4.12
C ILE A 54 10.69 3.14 -3.74
N LEU A 55 11.97 3.20 -4.02
CA LEU A 55 12.83 4.35 -3.68
C LEU A 55 12.83 5.45 -4.75
N ASP A 56 11.97 5.37 -5.75
CA ASP A 56 11.92 6.34 -6.86
C ASP A 56 13.21 6.40 -7.69
N GLN A 57 13.93 5.29 -7.74
CA GLN A 57 15.21 5.20 -8.46
C GLN A 57 15.11 4.40 -9.76
N GLY A 58 13.93 3.90 -10.08
CA GLY A 58 13.71 3.12 -11.30
C GLY A 58 12.25 2.98 -11.64
N GLN A 59 11.99 2.33 -12.76
CA GLN A 59 10.62 2.10 -13.21
C GLN A 59 9.94 1.06 -12.35
N CYS A 60 8.63 1.22 -12.19
CA CYS A 60 7.82 0.28 -11.41
C CYS A 60 7.04 -0.65 -12.33
N PRO A 61 7.10 -1.98 -12.11
CA PRO A 61 6.11 -2.87 -12.69
C PRO A 61 4.72 -2.53 -12.13
N PRO A 62 3.63 -2.96 -12.79
CA PRO A 62 2.27 -2.61 -12.32
C PRO A 62 2.02 -2.93 -10.85
N GLU A 63 2.41 -4.11 -10.40
CA GLU A 63 2.27 -4.53 -9.00
C GLU A 63 3.17 -3.71 -8.07
N GLY A 64 4.32 -3.27 -8.56
CA GLY A 64 5.22 -2.39 -7.82
C GLY A 64 4.64 -1.01 -7.61
N LYS A 65 3.94 -0.47 -8.61
CA LYS A 65 3.25 0.81 -8.48
C LYS A 65 2.19 0.75 -7.40
N GLU A 66 1.43 -0.32 -7.39
CA GLU A 66 0.37 -0.54 -6.40
C GLU A 66 0.96 -0.63 -5.00
N LEU A 67 2.01 -1.43 -4.84
CA LEU A 67 2.72 -1.56 -3.57
C LEU A 67 3.22 -0.19 -3.09
N LYS A 68 3.93 0.52 -3.94
CA LYS A 68 4.49 1.83 -3.61
C LYS A 68 3.43 2.83 -3.20
N ALA A 69 2.26 2.80 -3.85
CA ALA A 69 1.17 3.71 -3.54
C ALA A 69 0.61 3.48 -2.13
N HIS A 70 0.67 2.24 -1.63
CA HIS A 70 0.10 1.89 -0.34
C HIS A 70 1.11 1.93 0.82
N ILE A 71 2.41 1.96 0.53
CA ILE A 71 3.43 1.94 1.58
C ILE A 71 3.30 3.09 2.58
N PRO A 72 3.09 4.36 2.17
CA PRO A 72 2.98 5.44 3.15
C PRO A 72 1.88 5.21 4.17
N ASP A 73 0.72 4.78 3.72
CA ASP A 73 -0.41 4.50 4.61
C ASP A 73 -0.14 3.27 5.48
N ALA A 74 0.44 2.22 4.91
CA ALA A 74 0.78 1.00 5.66
C ALA A 74 1.76 1.30 6.79
N VAL A 75 2.76 2.13 6.54
CA VAL A 75 3.74 2.52 7.56
C VAL A 75 3.05 3.31 8.67
N LYS A 76 2.21 4.28 8.32
CA LYS A 76 1.53 5.12 9.30
C LYS A 76 0.53 4.38 10.16
N THR A 77 -0.19 3.41 9.58
CA THR A 77 -1.30 2.74 10.26
C THR A 77 -0.98 1.32 10.68
N SER A 78 0.24 0.85 10.48
CA SER A 78 0.62 -0.55 10.68
C SER A 78 -0.30 -1.48 9.90
N CYS A 79 -0.50 -1.14 8.63
CA CYS A 79 -1.23 -1.99 7.68
C CYS A 79 -2.71 -2.15 8.01
N LYS A 80 -3.35 -1.10 8.53
CA LYS A 80 -4.76 -1.14 8.94
C LYS A 80 -5.69 -1.56 7.80
N LYS A 81 -5.39 -1.12 6.57
CA LYS A 81 -6.20 -1.42 5.39
C LYS A 81 -5.74 -2.64 4.60
N CYS A 82 -4.73 -3.34 5.08
CA CYS A 82 -4.20 -4.50 4.38
C CYS A 82 -5.11 -5.71 4.54
N THR A 83 -5.18 -6.52 3.49
CA THR A 83 -5.78 -7.85 3.60
C THR A 83 -4.84 -8.75 4.39
N ASP A 84 -5.32 -9.92 4.79
CA ASP A 84 -4.47 -10.88 5.50
C ASP A 84 -3.28 -11.32 4.64
N SER A 85 -3.50 -11.53 3.35
CA SER A 85 -2.43 -11.85 2.40
C SER A 85 -1.39 -10.74 2.33
N GLN A 86 -1.84 -9.48 2.29
CA GLN A 86 -0.94 -8.34 2.24
C GLN A 86 -0.14 -8.18 3.51
N LYS A 87 -0.72 -8.45 4.67
CA LYS A 87 0.01 -8.44 5.93
C LYS A 87 1.12 -9.47 5.94
N LYS A 88 0.82 -10.69 5.50
CA LYS A 88 1.83 -11.76 5.39
C LYS A 88 2.94 -11.39 4.43
N PHE A 89 2.55 -10.86 3.27
CA PHE A 89 3.49 -10.39 2.26
C PHE A 89 4.43 -9.33 2.84
N LEU A 90 3.86 -8.32 3.48
CA LEU A 90 4.63 -7.22 4.04
C LEU A 90 5.57 -7.67 5.16
N ARG A 91 5.08 -8.51 6.06
CA ARG A 91 5.90 -9.05 7.13
C ARG A 91 7.06 -9.88 6.60
N LYS A 92 6.77 -10.77 5.67
CA LYS A 92 7.80 -11.66 5.10
C LYS A 92 8.85 -10.87 4.34
N SER A 93 8.43 -9.96 3.46
CA SER A 93 9.38 -9.15 2.69
C SER A 93 10.19 -8.22 3.58
N SER A 94 9.56 -7.59 4.56
CA SER A 94 10.25 -6.67 5.48
C SER A 94 11.27 -7.40 6.33
N ARG A 95 10.90 -8.54 6.91
CA ARG A 95 11.83 -9.35 7.71
C ARG A 95 13.02 -9.81 6.88
N PHE A 96 12.78 -10.22 5.65
CA PHE A 96 13.85 -10.59 4.72
C PHE A 96 14.81 -9.41 4.50
N MET A 97 14.26 -8.22 4.23
CA MET A 97 15.08 -7.04 4.01
C MET A 97 15.88 -6.65 5.25
N ILE A 98 15.27 -6.73 6.42
CA ILE A 98 15.97 -6.44 7.67
C ILE A 98 17.16 -7.38 7.87
N GLU A 99 16.97 -8.65 7.56
CA GLU A 99 18.00 -9.68 7.76
C GLU A 99 19.08 -9.65 6.68
N LYS A 100 18.68 -9.56 5.42
CA LYS A 100 19.59 -9.72 4.28
C LYS A 100 20.04 -8.42 3.63
N HIS A 101 19.26 -7.37 3.74
CA HIS A 101 19.53 -6.07 3.10
C HIS A 101 19.24 -4.91 4.05
N PRO A 102 19.90 -4.89 5.22
CA PRO A 102 19.58 -3.87 6.24
C PRO A 102 19.83 -2.44 5.79
N ALA A 103 20.84 -2.20 4.96
CA ALA A 103 21.13 -0.86 4.46
C ALA A 103 19.99 -0.35 3.56
N GLU A 104 19.49 -1.21 2.69
CA GLU A 104 18.38 -0.84 1.81
C GLU A 104 17.08 -0.70 2.59
N TRP A 105 16.87 -1.52 3.59
CA TRP A 105 15.73 -1.40 4.48
C TRP A 105 15.72 -0.04 5.17
N LYS A 106 16.87 0.39 5.65
CA LYS A 106 17.00 1.71 6.27
C LYS A 106 16.66 2.82 5.28
N GLN A 107 17.11 2.70 4.03
CA GLN A 107 16.77 3.67 2.98
C GLN A 107 15.28 3.73 2.75
N ILE A 108 14.60 2.58 2.74
CA ILE A 108 13.14 2.52 2.55
C ILE A 108 12.44 3.22 3.71
N LEU A 109 12.83 2.93 4.93
CA LEU A 109 12.23 3.59 6.10
C LEU A 109 12.46 5.10 6.07
N ASP A 110 13.67 5.53 5.77
CA ASP A 110 14.00 6.96 5.69
C ASP A 110 13.19 7.66 4.59
N HIS A 111 12.92 6.95 3.51
CA HIS A 111 12.15 7.51 2.40
C HIS A 111 10.68 7.74 2.76
N PHE A 112 10.07 6.82 3.50
CA PHE A 112 8.64 6.88 3.83
C PHE A 112 8.35 7.42 5.23
N ASP A 113 9.34 7.53 6.09
CA ASP A 113 9.18 7.99 7.48
C ASP A 113 10.40 8.80 7.89
N LYS A 114 10.56 9.95 7.24
CA LYS A 114 11.75 10.80 7.41
C LYS A 114 12.03 11.17 8.85
N ASP A 115 10.98 11.43 9.61
CA ASP A 115 11.13 11.88 11.00
C ASP A 115 11.21 10.74 12.00
N GLY A 116 11.06 9.49 11.53
CA GLY A 116 11.06 8.33 12.41
C GLY A 116 9.84 8.24 13.32
N THR A 117 8.76 8.92 12.95
CA THR A 117 7.55 8.98 13.77
C THR A 117 6.88 7.62 13.92
N TYR A 118 6.90 6.82 12.86
CA TYR A 118 6.14 5.56 12.79
C TYR A 118 7.01 4.32 12.85
N VAL A 119 8.33 4.47 12.84
CA VAL A 119 9.25 3.34 12.71
C VAL A 119 9.08 2.32 13.83
N ASP A 120 8.88 2.76 15.06
CA ASP A 120 8.76 1.84 16.20
C ASP A 120 7.47 1.01 16.11
N SER A 121 6.34 1.66 15.86
CA SER A 121 5.07 0.95 15.75
C SER A 121 5.02 0.06 14.53
N PHE A 122 5.58 0.50 13.42
CA PHE A 122 5.62 -0.29 12.20
C PHE A 122 6.53 -1.52 12.37
N THR A 123 7.69 -1.36 13.00
CA THR A 123 8.61 -2.47 13.28
C THR A 123 7.93 -3.50 14.19
N LYS A 124 7.20 -3.04 15.20
CA LYS A 124 6.44 -3.92 16.07
C LYS A 124 5.42 -4.74 15.30
N PHE A 125 4.72 -4.11 14.35
CA PHE A 125 3.80 -4.80 13.47
C PHE A 125 4.51 -5.85 12.61
N ILE A 126 5.65 -5.48 12.01
CA ILE A 126 6.43 -6.36 11.16
C ILE A 126 6.89 -7.62 11.90
N MET A 127 7.24 -7.48 13.17
CA MET A 127 7.75 -8.59 13.98
C MET A 127 6.66 -9.37 14.69
N ALA A 128 5.42 -8.96 14.61
CA ALA A 128 4.29 -9.68 15.19
C ALA A 128 3.90 -10.89 14.34
N ASP A 129 3.25 -11.85 14.96
CA ASP A 129 2.90 -13.13 14.31
C ASP A 129 1.44 -13.27 13.92
N ASP A 130 0.61 -12.36 14.31
CA ASP A 130 -0.81 -12.55 14.05
C ASP A 130 -1.25 -12.33 12.62
#